data_627ca4d50b335fdf92f9f21809557a64
#
_entry.id   627ca4d50b335fdf92f9f21809557a64
#
_cell.length_a   1.000
_cell.length_b   1.000
_cell.length_c   1.000
_cell.angle_alpha   90.00
_cell.angle_beta   90.00
_cell.angle_gamma   90.00
#
_symmetry.space_group_name_H-M   'P 1'
#
loop_
_entity.id
_entity.type
_entity.pdbx_description
1 polymer ?
#
loop_
_entity_poly.entity_id
_entity_poly.type
_entity_poly.pdbx_seq_one_letter_code
_entity_poly.pdbx_strand_id
1 'polypeptide(L)'
;SSDLDSTGEPIIGASIIEKGTTNGTITDIDGNFSLSVSSSKAILVVSYLGYKSVELSASDKKLNEIVLKEDTEMLDEVVVVGYGTQKKVNLTGAVETVDADVIENRPIRSATDALQGTVSGLTVTSGTGKPGEFASFKIRGNTSVNSAGALVIIDGMPGDINTVNPQDIETISVLKDAASAAIYGARAAEGVVLVTTKKGTSEKVKVEYTGNFSFNTPTRLPESNTGLDHALLSNVAFTNAGLAVPFSQKAIDAIKDPNTIAIPNGKEWTYTSDMDWIDLMMDHSFQQTHNLTISKASDRLKYLFSIGWLDQNGMFSEYGPDN
;
A
#
# COMPACT_ATOMS: atom_id res chain seq x y z
N SER A 1 26.66 40.68 -2.02
CA SER A 1 25.52 40.38 -1.13
C SER A 1 25.75 39.06 -0.43
N SER A 2 25.19 38.88 0.74
CA SER A 2 25.36 37.70 1.57
C SER A 2 24.01 37.16 2.02
N ASP A 3 23.92 35.85 2.07
CA ASP A 3 22.78 35.12 2.63
C ASP A 3 23.09 34.68 4.05
N LEU A 4 22.24 35.07 4.98
CA LEU A 4 22.36 34.76 6.39
C LEU A 4 21.13 33.96 6.86
N ASP A 5 21.33 33.18 7.90
CA ASP A 5 20.21 32.55 8.61
C ASP A 5 19.56 33.53 9.61
N SER A 6 18.53 33.10 10.33
CA SER A 6 17.85 33.91 11.34
C SER A 6 18.72 34.25 12.54
N THR A 7 19.88 33.62 12.71
CA THR A 7 20.87 33.88 13.79
C THR A 7 22.01 34.75 13.32
N GLY A 8 22.09 35.08 12.02
CA GLY A 8 23.13 35.87 11.39
C GLY A 8 24.36 35.06 10.95
N GLU A 9 24.26 33.74 10.89
CA GLU A 9 25.32 32.89 10.32
C GLU A 9 25.20 32.78 8.79
N PRO A 10 26.35 32.75 8.05
CA PRO A 10 26.32 32.65 6.58
C PRO A 10 25.81 31.31 6.10
N ILE A 11 24.91 31.31 5.14
CA ILE A 11 24.39 30.10 4.50
C ILE A 11 25.24 29.74 3.29
N ILE A 12 25.90 28.58 3.35
CA ILE A 12 26.77 28.06 2.29
C ILE A 12 25.95 27.23 1.31
N GLY A 13 26.08 27.50 0.00
CA GLY A 13 25.44 26.69 -1.04
C GLY A 13 23.95 27.01 -1.26
N ALA A 14 23.46 28.17 -0.79
CA ALA A 14 22.14 28.65 -1.16
C ALA A 14 22.08 28.92 -2.67
N SER A 15 20.97 28.54 -3.31
CA SER A 15 20.75 28.72 -4.75
C SER A 15 20.06 30.03 -5.03
N ILE A 16 20.66 30.86 -5.90
CA ILE A 16 20.10 32.13 -6.36
C ILE A 16 19.85 32.04 -7.87
N ILE A 17 18.60 32.13 -8.29
CA ILE A 17 18.20 31.98 -9.70
C ILE A 17 17.38 33.19 -10.14
N GLU A 18 17.66 33.74 -11.32
CA GLU A 18 16.83 34.76 -11.96
C GLU A 18 15.52 34.11 -12.42
N LYS A 19 14.39 34.56 -11.89
CA LYS A 19 13.06 33.98 -12.12
C LYS A 19 12.72 33.91 -13.64
N GLY A 20 12.36 32.70 -14.07
CA GLY A 20 12.00 32.43 -15.47
C GLY A 20 13.19 32.21 -16.41
N THR A 21 14.42 32.10 -15.89
CA THR A 21 15.63 31.79 -16.66
C THR A 21 16.40 30.64 -16.03
N THR A 22 17.44 30.18 -16.73
CA THR A 22 18.41 29.21 -16.19
C THR A 22 19.66 29.91 -15.61
N ASN A 23 19.65 31.23 -15.53
CA ASN A 23 20.74 32.03 -15.03
C ASN A 23 20.71 32.01 -13.48
N GLY A 24 21.75 31.42 -12.86
CA GLY A 24 21.81 31.27 -11.41
C GLY A 24 23.22 31.08 -10.91
N THR A 25 23.38 31.20 -9.61
CA THR A 25 24.63 31.00 -8.85
C THR A 25 24.34 30.38 -7.49
N ILE A 26 25.38 30.00 -6.76
CA ILE A 26 25.31 29.53 -5.37
C ILE A 26 26.18 30.41 -4.48
N THR A 27 25.86 30.47 -3.18
CA THR A 27 26.66 31.17 -2.18
C THR A 27 27.95 30.43 -1.86
N ASP A 28 29.00 31.19 -1.59
CA ASP A 28 30.31 30.70 -1.13
C ASP A 28 30.32 30.39 0.40
N ILE A 29 31.51 30.08 0.94
CA ILE A 29 31.72 29.71 2.36
C ILE A 29 31.40 30.85 3.32
N ASP A 30 31.40 32.09 2.88
CA ASP A 30 31.07 33.28 3.64
C ASP A 30 29.62 33.76 3.36
N GLY A 31 28.84 32.95 2.65
CA GLY A 31 27.46 33.27 2.25
C GLY A 31 27.37 34.29 1.12
N ASN A 32 28.48 34.69 0.47
CA ASN A 32 28.49 35.71 -0.58
C ASN A 32 28.16 35.10 -1.95
N PHE A 33 27.51 35.89 -2.80
CA PHE A 33 27.26 35.51 -4.17
C PHE A 33 27.42 36.69 -5.14
N SER A 34 27.64 36.37 -6.41
CA SER A 34 27.69 37.33 -7.50
C SER A 34 26.91 36.74 -8.69
N LEU A 35 25.95 37.47 -9.21
CA LEU A 35 25.13 37.08 -10.37
C LEU A 35 24.93 38.26 -11.32
N SER A 36 25.24 38.06 -12.61
CA SER A 36 24.91 39.04 -13.64
C SER A 36 23.45 38.82 -14.09
N VAL A 37 22.62 39.83 -13.89
CA VAL A 37 21.19 39.75 -14.19
C VAL A 37 20.86 40.45 -15.51
N SER A 38 19.81 40.02 -16.18
CA SER A 38 19.36 40.52 -17.47
C SER A 38 18.82 41.98 -17.39
N SER A 39 18.30 42.39 -16.23
CA SER A 39 17.71 43.71 -15.98
C SER A 39 17.80 44.06 -14.50
N SER A 40 17.88 45.37 -14.22
CA SER A 40 17.80 45.88 -12.84
C SER A 40 16.44 45.63 -12.16
N LYS A 41 15.41 45.21 -12.92
CA LYS A 41 14.09 44.83 -12.41
C LYS A 41 13.91 43.31 -12.35
N ALA A 42 14.95 42.52 -12.65
CA ALA A 42 14.89 41.07 -12.56
C ALA A 42 14.53 40.63 -11.13
N ILE A 43 13.73 39.59 -11.02
CA ILE A 43 13.38 38.97 -9.73
C ILE A 43 14.35 37.83 -9.51
N LEU A 44 15.02 37.82 -8.37
CA LEU A 44 15.88 36.77 -7.91
C LEU A 44 15.11 35.91 -6.92
N VAL A 45 15.15 34.60 -7.11
CA VAL A 45 14.63 33.60 -6.17
C VAL A 45 15.81 33.01 -5.42
N VAL A 46 15.84 33.22 -4.14
CA VAL A 46 16.85 32.65 -3.24
C VAL A 46 16.22 31.48 -2.51
N SER A 47 16.85 30.32 -2.58
CA SER A 47 16.35 29.08 -1.97
C SER A 47 17.47 28.25 -1.36
N TYR A 48 17.19 27.64 -0.22
CA TYR A 48 18.07 26.71 0.46
C TYR A 48 17.26 25.60 1.11
N LEU A 49 17.82 24.41 1.20
CA LEU A 49 17.14 23.25 1.77
C LEU A 49 16.82 23.51 3.26
N GLY A 50 15.53 23.42 3.63
CA GLY A 50 15.06 23.68 4.98
C GLY A 50 14.71 25.15 5.27
N TYR A 51 14.75 26.03 4.27
CA TYR A 51 14.41 27.45 4.40
C TYR A 51 13.34 27.89 3.41
N LYS A 52 12.50 28.85 3.79
CA LYS A 52 11.50 29.47 2.89
C LYS A 52 12.18 30.24 1.79
N SER A 53 11.84 29.97 0.55
CA SER A 53 12.34 30.73 -0.60
C SER A 53 11.91 32.19 -0.53
N VAL A 54 12.83 33.10 -0.83
CA VAL A 54 12.60 34.53 -0.82
C VAL A 54 12.76 35.09 -2.25
N GLU A 55 11.78 35.89 -2.68
CA GLU A 55 11.84 36.58 -3.98
C GLU A 55 12.21 38.05 -3.74
N LEU A 56 13.27 38.54 -4.38
CA LEU A 56 13.77 39.92 -4.25
C LEU A 56 14.03 40.50 -5.65
N SER A 57 13.79 41.80 -5.79
CA SER A 57 14.19 42.49 -7.01
C SER A 57 15.70 42.78 -7.01
N ALA A 58 16.36 42.66 -8.15
CA ALA A 58 17.78 42.97 -8.32
C ALA A 58 18.18 44.42 -7.96
N SER A 59 17.22 45.31 -7.84
CA SER A 59 17.42 46.68 -7.36
C SER A 59 17.13 46.90 -5.88
N ASP A 60 16.74 45.86 -5.13
CA ASP A 60 16.38 45.98 -3.71
C ASP A 60 17.65 46.10 -2.84
N LYS A 61 17.66 47.04 -1.94
CA LYS A 61 18.75 47.20 -0.97
C LYS A 61 18.89 46.01 -0.01
N LYS A 62 17.84 45.21 0.13
CA LYS A 62 17.84 43.96 0.92
C LYS A 62 18.71 42.88 0.31
N LEU A 63 19.15 43.02 -0.95
CA LEU A 63 20.12 42.11 -1.57
C LEU A 63 21.49 42.10 -0.87
N ASN A 64 21.83 43.15 -0.13
CA ASN A 64 23.09 43.20 0.57
C ASN A 64 23.16 42.26 1.80
N GLU A 65 21.99 41.93 2.34
CA GLU A 65 21.86 41.02 3.49
C GLU A 65 20.49 40.34 3.38
N ILE A 66 20.49 39.10 2.90
CA ILE A 66 19.28 38.32 2.72
C ILE A 66 19.17 37.37 3.91
N VAL A 67 18.13 37.53 4.72
CA VAL A 67 17.86 36.65 5.86
C VAL A 67 16.81 35.61 5.40
N LEU A 68 17.23 34.35 5.30
CA LEU A 68 16.34 33.25 5.08
C LEU A 68 15.74 32.80 6.41
N LYS A 69 14.44 32.59 6.43
CA LYS A 69 13.74 32.01 7.57
C LYS A 69 13.65 30.51 7.40
N GLU A 70 13.93 29.77 8.44
CA GLU A 70 13.71 28.33 8.45
C GLU A 70 12.29 28.03 8.00
N ASP A 71 12.15 27.09 7.06
CA ASP A 71 10.86 26.58 6.66
C ASP A 71 10.39 25.59 7.73
N THR A 72 9.79 26.14 8.79
CA THR A 72 9.14 25.33 9.84
C THR A 72 7.89 24.62 9.32
N GLU A 73 7.50 24.84 8.06
CA GLU A 73 6.57 23.99 7.32
C GLU A 73 7.26 22.77 6.67
N MET A 74 8.42 22.33 7.14
CA MET A 74 8.77 20.92 7.03
C MET A 74 7.56 20.19 7.61
N LEU A 75 6.84 19.52 6.72
CA LEU A 75 5.69 18.68 7.00
C LEU A 75 5.76 18.18 8.44
N ASP A 76 5.14 18.92 9.36
CA ASP A 76 4.87 18.44 10.70
C ASP A 76 3.95 17.23 10.46
N GLU A 77 4.56 16.06 10.24
CA GLU A 77 3.83 14.81 10.14
C GLU A 77 3.10 14.65 11.47
N VAL A 78 1.86 15.07 11.46
CA VAL A 78 0.98 15.04 12.62
C VAL A 78 0.37 13.67 12.68
N VAL A 79 0.74 12.89 13.66
CA VAL A 79 0.17 11.57 13.91
C VAL A 79 -1.00 11.72 14.87
N VAL A 80 -2.12 11.10 14.51
CA VAL A 80 -3.25 10.98 15.43
C VAL A 80 -2.88 9.98 16.51
N VAL A 81 -2.85 10.42 17.76
CA VAL A 81 -2.60 9.57 18.93
C VAL A 81 -3.73 9.76 19.93
N GLY A 82 -4.49 8.72 20.15
CA GLY A 82 -5.59 8.73 21.10
C GLY A 82 -6.70 9.69 20.69
N TYR A 83 -7.01 10.61 21.60
CA TYR A 83 -8.05 11.62 21.38
C TYR A 83 -7.50 12.97 20.87
N GLY A 84 -6.26 12.99 20.37
CA GLY A 84 -5.61 14.20 19.88
C GLY A 84 -4.58 13.94 18.80
N THR A 85 -4.05 15.04 18.24
CA THR A 85 -2.97 15.00 17.27
C THR A 85 -1.66 15.41 17.92
N GLN A 86 -0.58 14.67 17.72
CA GLN A 86 0.77 15.02 18.17
C GLN A 86 1.74 15.00 17.00
N LYS A 87 2.78 15.83 17.07
CA LYS A 87 3.86 15.79 16.08
C LYS A 87 4.62 14.48 16.22
N LYS A 88 4.92 13.81 15.12
CA LYS A 88 5.66 12.53 15.08
C LYS A 88 6.97 12.60 15.87
N VAL A 89 7.66 13.73 15.79
CA VAL A 89 8.92 14.00 16.52
C VAL A 89 8.75 13.89 18.04
N ASN A 90 7.56 14.12 18.56
CA ASN A 90 7.27 14.09 20.01
C ASN A 90 6.80 12.71 20.49
N LEU A 91 6.68 11.72 19.59
CA LEU A 91 6.28 10.38 19.94
C LEU A 91 7.48 9.56 20.37
N THR A 92 7.56 9.19 21.63
CA THR A 92 8.62 8.32 22.18
C THR A 92 8.39 6.84 21.89
N GLY A 93 7.23 6.46 21.35
CA GLY A 93 6.87 5.08 21.03
C GLY A 93 7.11 4.71 19.56
N ALA A 94 7.16 3.39 19.27
CA ALA A 94 7.25 2.88 17.89
C ALA A 94 5.91 3.06 17.17
N VAL A 95 5.73 4.22 16.56
CA VAL A 95 4.58 4.56 15.72
C VAL A 95 5.04 4.62 14.26
N GLU A 96 4.30 3.96 13.39
CA GLU A 96 4.54 3.98 11.95
C GLU A 96 3.26 4.43 11.23
N THR A 97 3.40 5.33 10.28
CA THR A 97 2.27 5.96 9.57
C THR A 97 2.34 5.59 8.10
N VAL A 98 1.19 5.29 7.53
CA VAL A 98 0.99 5.09 6.10
C VAL A 98 0.05 6.18 5.61
N ASP A 99 0.52 7.00 4.69
CA ASP A 99 -0.21 8.15 4.17
C ASP A 99 -1.07 7.77 2.94
N ALA A 100 -2.03 8.62 2.61
CA ALA A 100 -2.95 8.44 1.50
C ALA A 100 -2.23 8.15 0.17
N ASP A 101 -1.11 8.81 -0.11
CA ASP A 101 -0.35 8.66 -1.35
C ASP A 101 0.12 7.22 -1.60
N VAL A 102 0.48 6.50 -0.54
CA VAL A 102 0.90 5.09 -0.61
C VAL A 102 -0.30 4.18 -0.90
N ILE A 103 -1.48 4.56 -0.41
CA ILE A 103 -2.73 3.80 -0.54
C ILE A 103 -3.34 4.00 -1.93
N GLU A 104 -3.43 5.26 -2.40
CA GLU A 104 -4.09 5.64 -3.64
C GLU A 104 -3.41 5.08 -4.89
N ASN A 105 -2.08 4.98 -4.87
CA ASN A 105 -1.29 4.51 -6.01
C ASN A 105 -1.19 2.98 -6.12
N ARG A 106 -1.90 2.23 -5.27
CA ARG A 106 -1.88 0.76 -5.28
C ARG A 106 -3.27 0.20 -5.64
N PRO A 107 -3.35 -0.84 -6.48
CA PRO A 107 -4.60 -1.53 -6.77
C PRO A 107 -4.99 -2.43 -5.60
N ILE A 108 -5.45 -1.85 -4.49
CA ILE A 108 -5.85 -2.56 -3.28
C ILE A 108 -7.35 -2.77 -3.21
N ARG A 109 -7.77 -3.88 -2.62
CA ARG A 109 -9.18 -4.27 -2.43
C ARG A 109 -9.72 -3.77 -1.10
N SER A 110 -8.87 -3.76 -0.08
CA SER A 110 -9.22 -3.42 1.29
C SER A 110 -8.16 -2.54 1.93
N ALA A 111 -8.54 -1.83 2.98
CA ALA A 111 -7.59 -1.06 3.79
C ALA A 111 -6.55 -1.96 4.49
N THR A 112 -6.88 -3.23 4.76
CA THR A 112 -5.91 -4.22 5.28
C THR A 112 -4.84 -4.53 4.25
N ASP A 113 -5.19 -4.65 2.96
CA ASP A 113 -4.21 -4.89 1.89
C ASP A 113 -3.22 -3.73 1.76
N ALA A 114 -3.65 -2.49 2.08
CA ALA A 114 -2.79 -1.32 2.10
C ALA A 114 -1.62 -1.43 3.08
N LEU A 115 -1.83 -2.12 4.18
CA LEU A 115 -0.82 -2.31 5.23
C LEU A 115 0.25 -3.33 4.85
N GLN A 116 0.02 -4.15 3.83
CA GLN A 116 0.96 -5.20 3.43
C GLN A 116 2.26 -4.61 2.87
N GLY A 117 3.37 -4.89 3.55
CA GLY A 117 4.70 -4.44 3.15
C GLY A 117 4.98 -2.95 3.38
N THR A 118 4.05 -2.20 4.00
CA THR A 118 4.21 -0.77 4.29
C THR A 118 4.60 -0.50 5.74
N VAL A 119 4.26 -1.41 6.65
CA VAL A 119 4.49 -1.26 8.08
C VAL A 119 5.43 -2.36 8.57
N SER A 120 6.55 -2.00 9.18
CA SER A 120 7.51 -2.96 9.75
C SER A 120 6.92 -3.69 10.96
N GLY A 121 7.16 -4.99 11.09
CA GLY A 121 6.64 -5.80 12.20
C GLY A 121 5.12 -6.02 12.17
N LEU A 122 4.45 -5.72 11.06
CA LEU A 122 3.06 -6.07 10.80
C LEU A 122 3.04 -7.18 9.74
N THR A 123 2.36 -8.26 10.06
CA THR A 123 2.16 -9.39 9.15
C THR A 123 0.73 -9.38 8.64
N VAL A 124 0.55 -9.26 7.34
CA VAL A 124 -0.74 -9.40 6.67
C VAL A 124 -0.81 -10.79 6.06
N THR A 125 -1.85 -11.53 6.38
CA THR A 125 -2.08 -12.89 5.86
C THR A 125 -3.38 -12.88 5.08
N SER A 126 -3.26 -13.08 3.77
CA SER A 126 -4.41 -13.37 2.92
C SER A 126 -4.73 -14.85 3.03
N GLY A 127 -5.98 -15.19 3.33
CA GLY A 127 -6.41 -16.56 3.54
C GLY A 127 -6.52 -17.34 2.23
N THR A 128 -7.70 -17.37 1.64
CA THR A 128 -8.04 -18.25 0.52
C THR A 128 -7.94 -17.57 -0.85
N GLY A 129 -7.87 -16.25 -0.90
CA GLY A 129 -7.95 -15.48 -2.15
C GLY A 129 -9.35 -15.44 -2.78
N LYS A 130 -10.38 -15.92 -2.09
CA LYS A 130 -11.76 -15.82 -2.56
C LYS A 130 -12.21 -14.37 -2.66
N PRO A 131 -13.01 -14.02 -3.67
CA PRO A 131 -13.68 -12.72 -3.71
C PRO A 131 -14.50 -12.47 -2.43
N GLY A 132 -14.42 -11.25 -1.89
CA GLY A 132 -15.13 -10.88 -0.66
C GLY A 132 -14.48 -11.33 0.65
N GLU A 133 -13.41 -12.12 0.63
CA GLU A 133 -12.60 -12.39 1.82
C GLU A 133 -11.46 -11.37 1.95
N PHE A 134 -11.39 -10.76 3.13
CA PHE A 134 -10.35 -9.79 3.46
C PHE A 134 -9.16 -10.48 4.13
N ALA A 135 -7.98 -9.89 3.94
CA ALA A 135 -6.79 -10.32 4.66
C ALA A 135 -6.92 -10.02 6.16
N SER A 136 -6.30 -10.83 6.99
CA SER A 136 -6.11 -10.56 8.41
C SER A 136 -4.71 -10.00 8.66
N PHE A 137 -4.56 -9.20 9.70
CA PHE A 137 -3.25 -8.67 10.07
C PHE A 137 -2.94 -8.88 11.53
N LYS A 138 -1.64 -8.96 11.85
CA LYS A 138 -1.12 -9.10 13.21
C LYS A 138 0.09 -8.21 13.39
N ILE A 139 0.17 -7.58 14.57
CA ILE A 139 1.31 -6.74 14.95
C ILE A 139 2.23 -7.57 15.84
N ARG A 140 3.53 -7.66 15.46
CA ARG A 140 4.56 -8.42 16.19
C ARG A 140 4.25 -9.90 16.42
N GLY A 141 3.43 -10.51 15.56
CA GLY A 141 3.10 -11.94 15.60
C GLY A 141 1.99 -12.30 16.59
N ASN A 142 1.98 -13.57 17.06
CA ASN A 142 1.00 -14.07 18.02
C ASN A 142 1.55 -13.88 19.42
N THR A 143 0.87 -13.07 20.25
CA THR A 143 1.23 -12.88 21.67
C THR A 143 0.51 -13.88 22.59
N SER A 144 -0.63 -14.44 22.13
CA SER A 144 -1.43 -15.40 22.88
C SER A 144 -2.15 -16.37 21.94
N VAL A 145 -2.48 -17.56 22.43
CA VAL A 145 -3.29 -18.56 21.70
C VAL A 145 -4.72 -18.07 21.48
N ASN A 146 -5.24 -17.24 22.39
CA ASN A 146 -6.59 -16.65 22.31
C ASN A 146 -6.53 -15.16 21.94
N SER A 147 -5.61 -14.78 21.05
CA SER A 147 -5.41 -13.44 20.60
C SER A 147 -6.67 -12.90 19.88
N ALA A 148 -7.17 -11.77 20.34
CA ALA A 148 -8.30 -11.09 19.73
C ALA A 148 -7.89 -10.23 18.52
N GLY A 149 -6.57 -10.13 18.24
CA GLY A 149 -6.01 -9.27 17.21
C GLY A 149 -5.82 -7.81 17.66
N ALA A 150 -5.20 -7.01 16.81
CA ALA A 150 -4.98 -5.59 17.10
C ALA A 150 -6.28 -4.80 17.13
N LEU A 151 -6.37 -3.83 18.04
CA LEU A 151 -7.52 -2.94 18.13
C LEU A 151 -7.52 -1.94 16.97
N VAL A 152 -8.61 -1.88 16.21
CA VAL A 152 -8.80 -0.88 15.15
C VAL A 152 -9.67 0.26 15.65
N ILE A 153 -9.21 1.49 15.45
CA ILE A 153 -9.93 2.72 15.78
C ILE A 153 -10.06 3.54 14.49
N ILE A 154 -11.29 3.82 14.11
CA ILE A 154 -11.63 4.61 12.92
C ILE A 154 -12.22 5.93 13.40
N ASP A 155 -11.56 7.05 13.11
CA ASP A 155 -11.95 8.40 13.54
C ASP A 155 -12.31 8.48 15.04
N GLY A 156 -11.56 7.77 15.87
CA GLY A 156 -11.74 7.74 17.33
C GLY A 156 -12.72 6.68 17.84
N MET A 157 -13.36 5.88 16.99
CA MET A 157 -14.29 4.83 17.37
C MET A 157 -13.76 3.44 17.00
N PRO A 158 -13.92 2.42 17.87
CA PRO A 158 -13.59 1.05 17.52
C PRO A 158 -14.42 0.55 16.33
N GLY A 159 -13.78 -0.07 15.36
CA GLY A 159 -14.43 -0.57 14.15
C GLY A 159 -13.62 -1.65 13.43
N ASP A 160 -14.12 -2.11 12.29
CA ASP A 160 -13.40 -3.00 11.38
C ASP A 160 -12.80 -2.17 10.24
N ILE A 161 -11.49 -2.28 10.05
CA ILE A 161 -10.75 -1.57 9.01
C ILE A 161 -11.27 -1.89 7.59
N ASN A 162 -11.83 -3.08 7.37
CA ASN A 162 -12.34 -3.51 6.08
C ASN A 162 -13.69 -2.87 5.71
N THR A 163 -14.33 -2.18 6.64
CA THR A 163 -15.55 -1.40 6.36
C THR A 163 -15.26 -0.03 5.76
N VAL A 164 -14.01 0.41 5.82
CA VAL A 164 -13.58 1.71 5.29
C VAL A 164 -13.12 1.54 3.86
N ASN A 165 -13.65 2.37 2.96
CA ASN A 165 -13.13 2.43 1.61
C ASN A 165 -11.68 2.93 1.63
N PRO A 166 -10.71 2.20 1.04
CA PRO A 166 -9.31 2.61 1.03
C PRO A 166 -9.09 4.01 0.46
N GLN A 167 -9.89 4.44 -0.50
CA GLN A 167 -9.79 5.75 -1.13
C GLN A 167 -10.20 6.91 -0.21
N ASP A 168 -10.94 6.61 0.87
CA ASP A 168 -11.38 7.61 1.84
C ASP A 168 -10.41 7.74 3.03
N ILE A 169 -9.32 6.97 3.04
CA ILE A 169 -8.33 7.00 4.11
C ILE A 169 -7.34 8.14 3.86
N GLU A 170 -7.13 8.97 4.86
CA GLU A 170 -6.08 10.00 4.89
C GLU A 170 -4.77 9.43 5.41
N THR A 171 -4.83 8.76 6.58
CA THR A 171 -3.66 8.12 7.19
C THR A 171 -4.04 6.88 7.97
N ILE A 172 -3.12 5.91 8.02
CA ILE A 172 -3.18 4.77 8.93
C ILE A 172 -1.95 4.81 9.83
N SER A 173 -2.16 4.97 11.14
CA SER A 173 -1.08 4.95 12.13
C SER A 173 -1.12 3.66 12.94
N VAL A 174 0.01 2.97 13.03
CA VAL A 174 0.14 1.70 13.75
C VAL A 174 0.97 1.90 15.00
N LEU A 175 0.32 1.76 16.17
CA LEU A 175 0.93 1.82 17.49
C LEU A 175 1.36 0.41 17.90
N LYS A 176 2.66 0.16 17.88
CA LYS A 176 3.23 -1.17 18.12
C LYS A 176 3.64 -1.39 19.57
N ASP A 177 3.78 -0.32 20.34
CA ASP A 177 4.26 -0.37 21.72
C ASP A 177 3.13 -0.24 22.72
N ALA A 178 3.26 -0.95 23.82
CA ALA A 178 2.32 -0.87 24.94
C ALA A 178 2.22 0.55 25.52
N ALA A 179 3.32 1.32 25.52
CA ALA A 179 3.33 2.69 26.00
C ALA A 179 2.43 3.60 25.14
N SER A 180 2.55 3.55 23.80
CA SER A 180 1.72 4.32 22.88
C SER A 180 0.26 3.84 22.87
N ALA A 181 0.03 2.57 23.11
CA ALA A 181 -1.29 1.95 23.11
C ALA A 181 -2.02 2.03 24.47
N ALA A 182 -1.33 2.43 25.54
CA ALA A 182 -1.84 2.40 26.93
C ALA A 182 -3.16 3.15 27.15
N ILE A 183 -3.38 4.24 26.41
CA ILE A 183 -4.62 5.04 26.50
C ILE A 183 -5.89 4.28 26.05
N TYR A 184 -5.71 3.20 25.27
CA TYR A 184 -6.81 2.34 24.80
C TYR A 184 -7.08 1.15 25.71
N GLY A 185 -6.30 1.03 26.83
CA GLY A 185 -6.48 0.01 27.85
C GLY A 185 -6.11 -1.40 27.42
N ALA A 186 -6.64 -2.41 28.14
CA ALA A 186 -6.29 -3.82 27.94
C ALA A 186 -6.57 -4.38 26.54
N ARG A 187 -7.54 -3.80 25.80
CA ARG A 187 -7.84 -4.22 24.42
C ARG A 187 -6.74 -3.90 23.43
N ALA A 188 -5.84 -3.01 23.78
CA ALA A 188 -4.71 -2.59 22.95
C ALA A 188 -3.43 -3.38 23.19
N ALA A 189 -3.49 -4.48 23.95
CA ALA A 189 -2.32 -5.31 24.29
C ALA A 189 -1.58 -5.86 23.06
N GLU A 190 -2.28 -6.06 21.94
CA GLU A 190 -1.74 -6.53 20.66
C GLU A 190 -1.44 -5.43 19.66
N GLY A 191 -1.43 -4.18 20.13
CA GLY A 191 -1.25 -3.00 19.32
C GLY A 191 -2.57 -2.36 18.89
N VAL A 192 -2.45 -1.15 18.32
CA VAL A 192 -3.60 -0.37 17.84
C VAL A 192 -3.33 0.11 16.43
N VAL A 193 -4.34 0.03 15.58
CA VAL A 193 -4.36 0.63 14.25
C VAL A 193 -5.34 1.79 14.27
N LEU A 194 -4.84 2.99 14.06
CA LEU A 194 -5.63 4.20 13.97
C LEU A 194 -5.85 4.54 12.50
N VAL A 195 -7.09 4.58 12.08
CA VAL A 195 -7.48 4.99 10.74
C VAL A 195 -8.12 6.36 10.82
N THR A 196 -7.55 7.32 10.08
CA THR A 196 -8.12 8.65 9.93
C THR A 196 -8.67 8.78 8.53
N THR A 197 -9.92 9.18 8.42
CA THR A 197 -10.56 9.39 7.11
C THR A 197 -10.36 10.81 6.60
N LYS A 198 -10.36 10.97 5.29
CA LYS A 198 -10.26 12.25 4.61
C LYS A 198 -11.42 13.16 5.00
N LYS A 199 -11.13 14.45 5.06
CA LYS A 199 -12.11 15.51 5.33
C LYS A 199 -12.14 16.48 4.16
N GLY A 200 -13.27 17.15 3.97
CA GLY A 200 -13.33 18.24 3.01
C GLY A 200 -12.32 19.35 3.38
N THR A 201 -11.53 19.79 2.41
CA THR A 201 -10.51 20.84 2.59
C THR A 201 -10.79 22.07 1.74
N SER A 202 -11.55 21.94 0.65
CA SER A 202 -11.83 23.02 -0.31
C SER A 202 -13.10 23.79 0.02
N GLU A 203 -13.07 25.12 -0.04
CA GLU A 203 -14.25 25.97 0.07
C GLU A 203 -15.25 25.77 -1.08
N LYS A 204 -14.77 25.33 -2.23
CA LYS A 204 -15.64 24.95 -3.37
C LYS A 204 -15.96 23.46 -3.28
N VAL A 205 -17.12 23.07 -3.78
CA VAL A 205 -17.47 21.66 -3.92
C VAL A 205 -16.44 21.01 -4.87
N LYS A 206 -15.73 19.99 -4.35
CA LYS A 206 -14.83 19.13 -5.12
C LYS A 206 -15.55 17.83 -5.40
N VAL A 207 -15.63 17.46 -6.68
CA VAL A 207 -16.11 16.15 -7.12
C VAL A 207 -14.94 15.41 -7.72
N GLU A 208 -14.68 14.21 -7.24
CA GLU A 208 -13.56 13.38 -7.64
C GLU A 208 -14.05 11.97 -7.97
N TYR A 209 -13.64 11.48 -9.11
CA TYR A 209 -13.92 10.11 -9.54
C TYR A 209 -12.61 9.38 -9.76
N THR A 210 -12.50 8.19 -9.13
CA THR A 210 -11.36 7.29 -9.31
C THR A 210 -11.86 5.96 -9.82
N GLY A 211 -11.31 5.49 -10.93
CA GLY A 211 -11.56 4.17 -11.50
C GLY A 211 -10.28 3.36 -11.59
N ASN A 212 -10.32 2.11 -11.15
CA ASN A 212 -9.21 1.18 -11.25
C ASN A 212 -9.67 -0.12 -11.90
N PHE A 213 -8.90 -0.61 -12.87
CA PHE A 213 -9.12 -1.87 -13.57
C PHE A 213 -7.87 -2.72 -13.43
N SER A 214 -8.01 -3.94 -12.97
CA SER A 214 -6.88 -4.85 -12.78
C SER A 214 -7.19 -6.28 -13.24
N PHE A 215 -6.15 -6.91 -13.78
CA PHE A 215 -6.14 -8.33 -14.08
C PHE A 215 -5.27 -9.03 -13.04
N ASN A 216 -5.84 -10.01 -12.36
CA ASN A 216 -5.12 -10.78 -11.36
C ASN A 216 -4.78 -12.14 -11.97
N THR A 217 -3.54 -12.56 -11.80
CA THR A 217 -3.04 -13.86 -12.25
C THR A 217 -2.41 -14.59 -11.07
N PRO A 218 -2.52 -15.91 -10.99
CA PRO A 218 -1.79 -16.67 -10.00
C PRO A 218 -0.29 -16.43 -10.15
N THR A 219 0.38 -16.03 -9.09
CA THR A 219 1.84 -15.77 -9.10
C THR A 219 2.64 -17.05 -9.18
N ARG A 220 2.13 -18.13 -8.64
CA ARG A 220 2.75 -19.44 -8.67
C ARG A 220 1.67 -20.51 -8.50
N LEU A 221 1.61 -21.41 -9.45
CA LEU A 221 0.82 -22.63 -9.36
C LEU A 221 1.76 -23.79 -9.03
N PRO A 222 1.31 -24.78 -8.23
CA PRO A 222 2.08 -26.01 -8.06
C PRO A 222 2.13 -26.76 -9.38
N GLU A 223 3.28 -27.34 -9.70
CA GLU A 223 3.40 -28.24 -10.84
C GLU A 223 2.72 -29.56 -10.48
N SER A 224 1.80 -30.02 -11.34
CA SER A 224 1.19 -31.32 -11.20
C SER A 224 2.08 -32.40 -11.85
N ASN A 225 2.15 -33.57 -11.21
CA ASN A 225 2.78 -34.73 -11.83
C ASN A 225 1.92 -35.20 -13.02
N THR A 226 2.56 -35.68 -14.07
CA THR A 226 1.86 -36.31 -15.17
C THR A 226 1.13 -37.60 -14.73
N GLY A 227 0.08 -37.98 -15.39
CA GLY A 227 -0.64 -39.24 -15.11
C GLY A 227 0.30 -40.45 -15.16
N LEU A 228 1.29 -40.42 -16.06
CA LEU A 228 2.31 -41.46 -16.17
C LEU A 228 3.21 -41.49 -14.93
N ASP A 229 3.73 -40.37 -14.49
CA ASP A 229 4.57 -40.27 -13.29
C ASP A 229 3.82 -40.74 -12.04
N HIS A 230 2.55 -40.32 -11.90
CA HIS A 230 1.68 -40.79 -10.83
C HIS A 230 1.52 -42.32 -10.83
N ALA A 231 1.24 -42.94 -12.00
CA ALA A 231 1.09 -44.37 -12.10
C ALA A 231 2.37 -45.13 -11.76
N LEU A 232 3.54 -44.65 -12.25
CA LEU A 232 4.82 -45.29 -11.99
C LEU A 232 5.21 -45.17 -10.51
N LEU A 233 5.11 -43.98 -9.92
CA LEU A 233 5.43 -43.73 -8.51
C LEU A 233 4.49 -44.53 -7.58
N SER A 234 3.19 -44.59 -7.91
CA SER A 234 2.23 -45.37 -7.14
C SER A 234 2.60 -46.89 -7.18
N ASN A 235 2.94 -47.41 -8.32
CA ASN A 235 3.37 -48.81 -8.45
C ASN A 235 4.64 -49.11 -7.63
N VAL A 236 5.63 -48.19 -7.60
CA VAL A 236 6.82 -48.33 -6.79
C VAL A 236 6.46 -48.31 -5.31
N ALA A 237 5.62 -47.36 -4.88
CA ALA A 237 5.20 -47.26 -3.48
C ALA A 237 4.46 -48.49 -2.99
N PHE A 238 3.52 -49.03 -3.76
CA PHE A 238 2.78 -50.26 -3.45
C PHE A 238 3.69 -51.48 -3.40
N THR A 239 4.62 -51.61 -4.35
CA THR A 239 5.60 -52.70 -4.36
C THR A 239 6.48 -52.64 -3.09
N ASN A 240 6.96 -51.49 -2.71
CA ASN A 240 7.77 -51.29 -1.48
C ASN A 240 6.98 -51.60 -0.23
N ALA A 241 5.66 -51.40 -0.24
CA ALA A 241 4.77 -51.76 0.88
C ALA A 241 4.36 -53.27 0.86
N GLY A 242 4.80 -54.04 -0.10
CA GLY A 242 4.39 -55.46 -0.25
C GLY A 242 2.95 -55.63 -0.70
N LEU A 243 2.35 -54.63 -1.33
CA LEU A 243 0.97 -54.64 -1.84
C LEU A 243 0.93 -54.87 -3.34
N ALA A 244 -0.23 -55.25 -3.84
CA ALA A 244 -0.45 -55.38 -5.26
C ALA A 244 -0.40 -54.01 -5.97
N VAL A 245 0.26 -53.91 -7.10
CA VAL A 245 0.37 -52.66 -7.88
C VAL A 245 -0.99 -52.19 -8.40
N PRO A 246 -1.37 -50.91 -8.21
CA PRO A 246 -2.66 -50.38 -8.64
C PRO A 246 -2.77 -50.25 -10.17
N PHE A 247 -1.66 -50.02 -10.89
CA PHE A 247 -1.65 -49.85 -12.32
C PHE A 247 -0.98 -51.03 -13.05
N SER A 248 -1.73 -51.73 -13.83
CA SER A 248 -1.20 -52.81 -14.67
C SER A 248 -0.33 -52.27 -15.81
N GLN A 249 0.53 -53.09 -16.40
CA GLN A 249 1.33 -52.69 -17.57
C GLN A 249 0.44 -52.18 -18.72
N LYS A 250 -0.72 -52.82 -18.93
CA LYS A 250 -1.71 -52.35 -19.91
C LYS A 250 -2.21 -50.95 -19.63
N ALA A 251 -2.42 -50.59 -18.35
CA ALA A 251 -2.83 -49.25 -17.95
C ALA A 251 -1.73 -48.23 -18.20
N ILE A 252 -0.48 -48.59 -17.88
CA ILE A 252 0.69 -47.72 -18.13
C ILE A 252 0.88 -47.47 -19.61
N ASP A 253 0.75 -48.49 -20.45
CA ASP A 253 0.89 -48.36 -21.90
C ASP A 253 -0.25 -47.53 -22.50
N ALA A 254 -1.47 -47.63 -21.95
CA ALA A 254 -2.60 -46.78 -22.34
C ALA A 254 -2.45 -45.32 -21.90
N ILE A 255 -1.84 -45.03 -20.74
CA ILE A 255 -1.54 -43.67 -20.29
C ILE A 255 -0.53 -42.97 -21.23
N LYS A 256 0.39 -43.75 -21.84
CA LYS A 256 1.36 -43.23 -22.80
C LYS A 256 0.74 -42.90 -24.17
N ASP A 257 -0.43 -43.44 -24.47
CA ASP A 257 -1.13 -43.14 -25.72
C ASP A 257 -2.12 -42.00 -25.55
N PRO A 258 -1.86 -40.82 -26.12
CA PRO A 258 -2.71 -39.64 -25.96
C PRO A 258 -4.12 -39.83 -26.57
N ASN A 259 -4.33 -40.84 -27.39
CA ASN A 259 -5.64 -41.13 -28.00
C ASN A 259 -6.49 -42.08 -27.14
N THR A 260 -5.92 -42.69 -26.11
CA THR A 260 -6.62 -43.61 -25.23
C THR A 260 -7.08 -42.88 -23.98
N ILE A 261 -8.37 -42.55 -23.88
CA ILE A 261 -8.98 -41.82 -22.78
C ILE A 261 -9.25 -42.70 -21.56
N ALA A 262 -9.66 -43.95 -21.82
CA ALA A 262 -10.00 -44.94 -20.80
C ALA A 262 -9.86 -46.37 -21.30
N ILE A 263 -9.55 -47.29 -20.39
CA ILE A 263 -9.51 -48.73 -20.67
C ILE A 263 -10.44 -49.48 -19.71
N PRO A 264 -11.06 -50.61 -20.17
CA PRO A 264 -11.88 -51.45 -19.30
C PRO A 264 -11.00 -52.16 -18.25
N ASN A 265 -11.42 -52.13 -17.00
CA ASN A 265 -10.83 -52.81 -15.87
C ASN A 265 -11.91 -53.61 -15.13
N GLY A 266 -12.18 -54.80 -15.59
CA GLY A 266 -13.27 -55.62 -15.09
C GLY A 266 -14.65 -55.01 -15.39
N LYS A 267 -15.40 -54.61 -14.36
CA LYS A 267 -16.68 -53.90 -14.47
C LYS A 267 -16.56 -52.37 -14.45
N GLU A 268 -15.35 -51.88 -14.25
CA GLU A 268 -15.05 -50.47 -14.11
C GLU A 268 -14.19 -49.96 -15.26
N TRP A 269 -14.03 -48.64 -15.36
CA TRP A 269 -13.16 -48.01 -16.32
C TRP A 269 -11.98 -47.37 -15.58
N THR A 270 -10.75 -47.59 -16.08
CA THR A 270 -9.57 -46.84 -15.67
C THR A 270 -9.36 -45.71 -16.68
N TYR A 271 -9.49 -44.48 -16.23
CA TYR A 271 -9.20 -43.29 -17.04
C TYR A 271 -7.70 -43.15 -17.21
N THR A 272 -7.25 -42.87 -18.42
CA THR A 272 -5.83 -42.84 -18.81
C THR A 272 -5.43 -41.48 -19.38
N SER A 273 -6.39 -40.56 -19.56
CA SER A 273 -6.10 -39.21 -20.04
C SER A 273 -5.26 -38.44 -19.02
N ASP A 274 -4.20 -37.84 -19.51
CA ASP A 274 -3.38 -36.89 -18.70
C ASP A 274 -3.98 -35.49 -18.85
N MET A 275 -4.47 -34.94 -17.76
CA MET A 275 -5.12 -33.64 -17.75
C MET A 275 -4.52 -32.82 -16.62
N ASP A 276 -4.00 -31.65 -16.93
CA ASP A 276 -3.61 -30.67 -15.92
C ASP A 276 -4.86 -29.99 -15.38
N TRP A 277 -5.34 -30.49 -14.26
CA TRP A 277 -6.51 -29.93 -13.56
C TRP A 277 -6.29 -28.50 -13.05
N ILE A 278 -5.04 -28.15 -12.75
CA ILE A 278 -4.71 -26.80 -12.27
C ILE A 278 -4.87 -25.81 -13.41
N ASP A 279 -4.29 -26.13 -14.57
CA ASP A 279 -4.41 -25.30 -15.77
C ASP A 279 -5.87 -25.20 -16.26
N LEU A 280 -6.61 -26.29 -16.17
CA LEU A 280 -8.03 -26.30 -16.55
C LEU A 280 -8.92 -25.47 -15.61
N MET A 281 -8.63 -25.50 -14.31
CA MET A 281 -9.47 -24.86 -13.28
C MET A 281 -9.08 -23.44 -12.95
N MET A 282 -7.87 -23.02 -13.27
CA MET A 282 -7.37 -21.69 -12.94
C MET A 282 -7.37 -20.78 -14.15
N ASP A 283 -7.92 -19.59 -13.97
CA ASP A 283 -7.98 -18.57 -15.01
C ASP A 283 -7.58 -17.22 -14.45
N HIS A 284 -7.48 -16.24 -15.33
CA HIS A 284 -7.26 -14.84 -14.95
C HIS A 284 -8.55 -14.27 -14.38
N SER A 285 -8.43 -13.47 -13.30
CA SER A 285 -9.59 -12.75 -12.79
C SER A 285 -9.52 -11.28 -13.15
N PHE A 286 -10.66 -10.71 -13.44
CA PHE A 286 -10.84 -9.30 -13.67
C PHE A 286 -11.43 -8.63 -12.44
N GLN A 287 -10.91 -7.47 -12.10
CA GLN A 287 -11.40 -6.65 -11.00
C GLN A 287 -11.55 -5.22 -11.47
N GLN A 288 -12.64 -4.58 -11.06
CA GLN A 288 -12.85 -3.16 -11.27
C GLN A 288 -13.34 -2.48 -10.00
N THR A 289 -12.83 -1.28 -9.76
CA THR A 289 -13.21 -0.46 -8.62
C THR A 289 -13.56 0.93 -9.11
N HIS A 290 -14.69 1.45 -8.69
CA HIS A 290 -15.14 2.80 -8.99
C HIS A 290 -15.43 3.52 -7.69
N ASN A 291 -14.89 4.72 -7.54
CA ASN A 291 -15.13 5.56 -6.38
C ASN A 291 -15.51 6.97 -6.81
N LEU A 292 -16.57 7.50 -6.24
CA LEU A 292 -17.03 8.87 -6.44
C LEU A 292 -17.06 9.57 -5.09
N THR A 293 -16.29 10.65 -4.97
CA THR A 293 -16.20 11.44 -3.74
C THR A 293 -16.66 12.87 -3.99
N ILE A 294 -17.50 13.39 -3.11
CA ILE A 294 -17.96 14.78 -3.11
C ILE A 294 -17.61 15.39 -1.76
N SER A 295 -16.82 16.44 -1.77
CA SER A 295 -16.36 17.08 -0.55
C SER A 295 -16.44 18.60 -0.60
N LYS A 296 -16.57 19.21 0.58
CA LYS A 296 -16.51 20.66 0.76
C LYS A 296 -16.10 20.98 2.20
N ALA A 297 -15.42 22.09 2.38
CA ALA A 297 -15.14 22.68 3.67
C ALA A 297 -15.60 24.14 3.70
N SER A 298 -16.21 24.55 4.80
CA SER A 298 -16.46 25.94 5.13
C SER A 298 -16.17 26.13 6.61
N ASP A 299 -16.11 27.37 7.08
CA ASP A 299 -15.87 27.68 8.49
C ASP A 299 -16.85 27.00 9.46
N ARG A 300 -18.06 26.70 8.97
CA ARG A 300 -19.15 26.15 9.78
C ARG A 300 -19.40 24.66 9.52
N LEU A 301 -19.06 24.16 8.34
CA LEU A 301 -19.39 22.78 7.92
C LEU A 301 -18.32 22.23 7.00
N LYS A 302 -17.79 21.07 7.40
CA LYS A 302 -16.93 20.22 6.55
C LYS A 302 -17.64 18.91 6.31
N TYR A 303 -17.73 18.49 5.07
CA TYR A 303 -18.32 17.19 4.72
C TYR A 303 -17.52 16.50 3.61
N LEU A 304 -17.56 15.20 3.66
CA LEU A 304 -17.11 14.31 2.61
C LEU A 304 -18.19 13.22 2.49
N PHE A 305 -18.62 12.99 1.27
CA PHE A 305 -19.51 11.90 0.89
C PHE A 305 -18.83 11.08 -0.19
N SER A 306 -18.71 9.77 0.02
CA SER A 306 -18.15 8.87 -0.98
C SER A 306 -19.08 7.69 -1.25
N ILE A 307 -19.04 7.19 -2.47
CA ILE A 307 -19.65 5.95 -2.91
C ILE A 307 -18.57 5.15 -3.62
N GLY A 308 -18.31 3.94 -3.11
CA GLY A 308 -17.41 2.97 -3.73
C GLY A 308 -18.19 1.76 -4.27
N TRP A 309 -17.78 1.26 -5.42
CA TRP A 309 -18.26 0.01 -5.99
C TRP A 309 -17.05 -0.82 -6.43
N LEU A 310 -17.02 -2.06 -5.96
CA LEU A 310 -16.00 -3.06 -6.28
C LEU A 310 -16.70 -4.27 -6.92
N ASP A 311 -16.20 -4.68 -8.07
CA ASP A 311 -16.58 -5.92 -8.73
C ASP A 311 -15.32 -6.75 -8.98
N GLN A 312 -15.32 -8.00 -8.54
CA GLN A 312 -14.18 -8.89 -8.60
C GLN A 312 -14.62 -10.30 -8.92
N ASN A 313 -14.07 -10.85 -9.98
CA ASN A 313 -14.24 -12.25 -10.32
C ASN A 313 -13.25 -13.13 -9.55
N GLY A 314 -13.61 -14.41 -9.38
CA GLY A 314 -12.70 -15.43 -8.87
C GLY A 314 -11.67 -15.84 -9.93
N MET A 315 -10.63 -16.59 -9.51
CA MET A 315 -9.63 -17.14 -10.41
C MET A 315 -9.98 -18.59 -10.88
N PHE A 316 -11.11 -19.14 -10.43
CA PHE A 316 -11.57 -20.43 -10.94
C PHE A 316 -12.34 -20.21 -12.23
N SER A 317 -12.00 -21.01 -13.28
CA SER A 317 -12.72 -21.00 -14.53
C SER A 317 -14.17 -21.46 -14.32
N GLU A 318 -15.10 -20.91 -15.11
CA GLU A 318 -16.53 -21.23 -15.05
C GLU A 318 -16.88 -22.67 -15.53
N TYR A 319 -15.90 -23.56 -15.65
CA TYR A 319 -16.14 -24.99 -15.97
C TYR A 319 -16.68 -25.78 -14.77
N GLY A 320 -17.38 -25.12 -13.84
CA GLY A 320 -18.21 -25.81 -12.87
C GLY A 320 -19.52 -26.26 -13.53
N PRO A 321 -20.16 -27.35 -13.04
CA PRO A 321 -21.47 -27.73 -13.54
C PRO A 321 -22.40 -26.53 -13.43
N ASP A 322 -23.06 -26.22 -14.54
CA ASP A 322 -24.01 -25.13 -14.67
C ASP A 322 -24.93 -25.01 -13.45
N ASN A 323 -25.01 -23.81 -12.91
CA ASN A 323 -26.04 -23.45 -11.95
C ASN A 323 -27.40 -23.36 -12.61
#